data_58573ec827e79a8f87983f79b8a42743
#
_entry.id   58573ec827e79a8f87983f79b8a42743
#
_cell.length_a   1.000
_cell.length_b   1.000
_cell.length_c   1.000
_cell.angle_alpha   90.00
_cell.angle_beta   90.00
_cell.angle_gamma   90.00
#
_symmetry.space_group_name_H-M   'P 1'
#
loop_
_entity.id
_entity.type
_entity.pdbx_description
1 polymer ?
#
loop_
_entity_poly.entity_id
_entity_poly.type
_entity_poly.pdbx_seq_one_letter_code
_entity_poly.pdbx_strand_id
1 'polypeptide(L)'
;TFDCLYCECGFNKDTRPKKKLPSREEVASALEAKLQEMKANGPKPDVLTFAGNGEPTSHPHFAEIIDDTIRLRDEYFPKAKVSVLSNSTFIHRHSVHEALMKVDNNILKLDTVNSVYINKVDRPVGGTYNLDHIIEGLKSFNGHLIIQTMFLKGVIDGEDVNNTTEEYVKPWLETVREIKPMEVMIYTIDRETPDQRLQKATRKELNSIRDRVIAAGIPCTASY
;
A
#
# COMPACT_ATOMS: atom_id res chain seq x y z
N THR A 1 -3.05 -12.01 2.70
CA THR A 1 -3.40 -11.25 3.92
C THR A 1 -4.72 -10.48 3.78
N PHE A 2 -5.06 -10.06 2.58
CA PHE A 2 -6.32 -9.40 2.25
C PHE A 2 -6.96 -10.04 1.03
N ASP A 3 -8.27 -9.88 0.86
CA ASP A 3 -9.07 -10.35 -0.28
C ASP A 3 -10.00 -9.24 -0.76
N CYS A 4 -9.43 -8.04 -0.96
CA CYS A 4 -10.15 -6.81 -1.22
C CYS A 4 -11.06 -6.91 -2.43
N LEU A 5 -12.28 -6.37 -2.34
CA LEU A 5 -13.26 -6.36 -3.44
C LEU A 5 -12.76 -5.59 -4.68
N TYR A 6 -11.84 -4.64 -4.48
CA TYR A 6 -11.26 -3.82 -5.56
C TYR A 6 -9.89 -4.30 -6.05
N CYS A 7 -9.40 -5.47 -5.58
CA CYS A 7 -8.05 -5.90 -5.92
C CYS A 7 -7.95 -6.35 -7.39
N GLU A 8 -7.24 -5.60 -8.22
CA GLU A 8 -6.99 -5.95 -9.63
C GLU A 8 -6.33 -7.32 -9.82
N CYS A 9 -5.72 -7.87 -8.77
CA CYS A 9 -5.13 -9.19 -8.77
C CYS A 9 -6.15 -10.33 -8.64
N GLY A 10 -7.44 -10.02 -8.42
CA GLY A 10 -8.51 -11.00 -8.21
C GLY A 10 -8.54 -11.54 -6.78
N PHE A 11 -9.52 -12.39 -6.51
CA PHE A 11 -9.70 -12.99 -5.18
C PHE A 11 -8.75 -14.16 -4.92
N ASN A 12 -8.42 -14.38 -3.65
CA ASN A 12 -7.56 -15.49 -3.21
C ASN A 12 -8.09 -16.89 -3.60
N LYS A 13 -9.42 -17.03 -3.73
CA LYS A 13 -10.09 -18.28 -4.15
C LYS A 13 -9.99 -18.56 -5.65
N ASP A 14 -9.73 -17.53 -6.45
CA ASP A 14 -9.55 -17.69 -7.88
C ASP A 14 -8.30 -18.52 -8.09
N THR A 15 -8.43 -19.59 -8.82
CA THR A 15 -7.48 -20.70 -8.98
C THR A 15 -6.15 -20.29 -9.62
N ARG A 16 -5.48 -19.30 -9.06
CA ARG A 16 -4.08 -19.06 -9.43
C ARG A 16 -3.22 -20.19 -8.85
N PRO A 17 -2.38 -20.80 -9.67
CA PRO A 17 -1.45 -21.79 -9.14
C PRO A 17 -0.65 -21.11 -8.02
N LYS A 18 -0.64 -21.71 -6.83
CA LYS A 18 0.20 -21.25 -5.70
C LYS A 18 1.64 -21.41 -6.13
N LYS A 19 2.23 -20.34 -6.66
CA LYS A 19 3.66 -20.31 -6.97
C LYS A 19 4.42 -20.30 -5.64
N LYS A 20 5.49 -21.08 -5.60
CA LYS A 20 6.46 -21.01 -4.51
C LYS A 20 7.00 -19.57 -4.45
N LEU A 21 7.13 -19.03 -3.23
CA LEU A 21 7.81 -17.74 -3.05
C LEU A 21 9.25 -17.86 -3.56
N PRO A 22 9.77 -16.89 -4.28
CA PRO A 22 11.18 -16.87 -4.68
C PRO A 22 12.07 -16.84 -3.44
N SER A 23 13.26 -17.42 -3.50
CA SER A 23 14.24 -17.27 -2.43
C SER A 23 14.85 -15.86 -2.47
N ARG A 24 15.53 -15.46 -1.38
CA ARG A 24 16.29 -14.20 -1.32
C ARG A 24 17.27 -14.10 -2.49
N GLU A 25 18.01 -15.18 -2.74
CA GLU A 25 19.03 -15.27 -3.79
C GLU A 25 18.43 -15.16 -5.18
N GLU A 26 17.27 -15.79 -5.41
CA GLU A 26 16.53 -15.68 -6.66
C GLU A 26 16.09 -14.23 -6.93
N VAL A 27 15.58 -13.54 -5.91
CA VAL A 27 15.20 -12.12 -6.02
C VAL A 27 16.41 -11.24 -6.30
N ALA A 28 17.49 -11.39 -5.54
CA ALA A 28 18.71 -10.59 -5.69
C ALA A 28 19.33 -10.79 -7.09
N SER A 29 19.47 -12.04 -7.54
CA SER A 29 20.04 -12.35 -8.86
C SER A 29 19.18 -11.81 -10.01
N ALA A 30 17.86 -11.95 -9.91
CA ALA A 30 16.95 -11.43 -10.94
C ALA A 30 16.97 -9.89 -10.98
N LEU A 31 17.01 -9.23 -9.82
CA LEU A 31 17.12 -7.78 -9.74
C LEU A 31 18.45 -7.29 -10.34
N GLU A 32 19.57 -7.91 -9.93
CA GLU A 32 20.89 -7.53 -10.43
C GLU A 32 20.98 -7.67 -11.94
N ALA A 33 20.54 -8.80 -12.52
CA ALA A 33 20.52 -9.00 -13.96
C ALA A 33 19.69 -7.92 -14.68
N LYS A 34 18.54 -7.54 -14.09
CA LYS A 34 17.68 -6.47 -14.66
C LYS A 34 18.34 -5.10 -14.59
N LEU A 35 19.00 -4.77 -13.49
CA LEU A 35 19.71 -3.50 -13.34
C LEU A 35 20.92 -3.41 -14.29
N GLN A 36 21.64 -4.51 -14.52
CA GLN A 36 22.73 -4.60 -15.51
C GLN A 36 22.20 -4.36 -16.93
N GLU A 37 21.08 -5.02 -17.29
CA GLU A 37 20.42 -4.81 -18.58
C GLU A 37 20.02 -3.34 -18.78
N MET A 38 19.39 -2.72 -17.77
CA MET A 38 18.98 -1.32 -17.82
C MET A 38 20.16 -0.36 -17.87
N LYS A 39 21.28 -0.70 -17.23
CA LYS A 39 22.52 0.09 -17.30
C LYS A 39 23.14 0.07 -18.69
N ALA A 40 23.05 -1.07 -19.38
CA ALA A 40 23.59 -1.24 -20.74
C ALA A 40 22.67 -0.64 -21.81
N ASN A 41 21.36 -0.83 -21.70
CA ASN A 41 20.40 -0.58 -22.76
C ASN A 41 19.37 0.52 -22.44
N GLY A 42 19.28 0.96 -21.17
CA GLY A 42 18.26 1.92 -20.69
C GLY A 42 16.83 1.35 -20.74
N PRO A 43 15.81 2.11 -20.36
CA PRO A 43 15.92 3.39 -19.61
C PRO A 43 16.44 3.20 -18.18
N LYS A 44 16.94 4.27 -17.57
CA LYS A 44 17.30 4.26 -16.15
C LYS A 44 16.01 4.22 -15.30
N PRO A 45 15.96 3.42 -14.22
CA PRO A 45 14.82 3.43 -13.35
C PRO A 45 14.81 4.68 -12.46
N ASP A 46 13.63 5.27 -12.24
CA ASP A 46 13.42 6.29 -11.23
C ASP A 46 13.13 5.66 -9.86
N VAL A 47 12.51 4.48 -9.86
CA VAL A 47 12.09 3.78 -8.65
C VAL A 47 12.09 2.26 -8.83
N LEU A 48 12.50 1.55 -7.78
CA LEU A 48 12.36 0.11 -7.61
C LEU A 48 11.22 -0.13 -6.63
N THR A 49 10.13 -0.75 -7.10
CA THR A 49 8.90 -0.84 -6.32
C THR A 49 8.55 -2.28 -5.97
N PHE A 50 8.38 -2.54 -4.68
CA PHE A 50 7.76 -3.77 -4.19
C PHE A 50 6.24 -3.58 -4.14
N ALA A 51 5.56 -4.22 -5.07
CA ALA A 51 4.10 -4.21 -5.19
C ALA A 51 3.64 -5.47 -5.94
N GLY A 52 2.34 -5.71 -6.01
CA GLY A 52 1.77 -6.70 -6.92
C GLY A 52 1.03 -7.85 -6.25
N ASN A 53 1.18 -9.08 -6.75
CA ASN A 53 0.38 -10.24 -6.40
C ASN A 53 0.65 -10.74 -4.97
N GLY A 54 0.11 -10.06 -3.97
CA GLY A 54 0.24 -10.39 -2.57
C GLY A 54 0.82 -9.26 -1.74
N GLU A 55 1.18 -9.57 -0.50
CA GLU A 55 1.74 -8.63 0.47
C GLU A 55 3.26 -8.81 0.58
N PRO A 56 4.08 -7.84 0.15
CA PRO A 56 5.54 -7.97 0.17
C PRO A 56 6.10 -8.27 1.56
N THR A 57 5.57 -7.62 2.60
CA THR A 57 6.03 -7.78 3.99
C THR A 57 5.70 -9.14 4.59
N SER A 58 4.93 -9.98 3.88
CA SER A 58 4.65 -11.36 4.27
C SER A 58 5.79 -12.31 3.96
N HIS A 59 6.75 -11.91 3.10
CA HIS A 59 7.88 -12.74 2.74
C HIS A 59 8.79 -13.00 3.94
N PRO A 60 9.19 -14.25 4.25
CA PRO A 60 9.99 -14.59 5.43
C PRO A 60 11.36 -13.88 5.46
N HIS A 61 11.93 -13.59 4.29
CA HIS A 61 13.20 -12.88 4.12
C HIS A 61 13.01 -11.45 3.60
N PHE A 62 11.90 -10.80 3.96
CA PHE A 62 11.60 -9.46 3.46
C PHE A 62 12.71 -8.44 3.79
N ALA A 63 13.18 -8.45 5.03
CA ALA A 63 14.20 -7.50 5.48
C ALA A 63 15.51 -7.65 4.70
N GLU A 64 15.97 -8.88 4.52
CA GLU A 64 17.20 -9.18 3.78
C GLU A 64 17.07 -8.87 2.29
N ILE A 65 15.89 -9.06 1.70
CA ILE A 65 15.61 -8.68 0.32
C ILE A 65 15.66 -7.16 0.16
N ILE A 66 15.14 -6.39 1.11
CA ILE A 66 15.25 -4.93 1.11
C ILE A 66 16.72 -4.49 1.19
N ASP A 67 17.52 -5.10 2.06
CA ASP A 67 18.94 -4.79 2.19
C ASP A 67 19.71 -5.07 0.88
N ASP A 68 19.47 -6.22 0.24
CA ASP A 68 20.05 -6.54 -1.07
C ASP A 68 19.59 -5.56 -2.15
N THR A 69 18.33 -5.16 -2.13
CA THR A 69 17.78 -4.19 -3.10
C THR A 69 18.42 -2.82 -2.96
N ILE A 70 18.58 -2.33 -1.73
CA ILE A 70 19.24 -1.03 -1.47
C ILE A 70 20.69 -1.10 -1.92
N ARG A 71 21.42 -2.15 -1.57
CA ARG A 71 22.82 -2.36 -2.03
C ARG A 71 22.92 -2.34 -3.54
N LEU A 72 22.11 -3.11 -4.25
CA LEU A 72 22.13 -3.18 -5.72
C LEU A 72 21.71 -1.84 -6.36
N ARG A 73 20.69 -1.16 -5.80
CA ARG A 73 20.29 0.17 -6.23
C ARG A 73 21.47 1.15 -6.13
N ASP A 74 22.16 1.17 -5.01
CA ASP A 74 23.29 2.08 -4.77
C ASP A 74 24.47 1.81 -5.73
N GLU A 75 24.70 0.54 -6.08
CA GLU A 75 25.75 0.14 -7.04
C GLU A 75 25.41 0.53 -8.48
N TYR A 76 24.17 0.33 -8.92
CA TYR A 76 23.79 0.50 -10.32
C TYR A 76 23.13 1.84 -10.62
N PHE A 77 22.23 2.30 -9.76
CA PHE A 77 21.42 3.51 -9.94
C PHE A 77 21.20 4.25 -8.61
N PRO A 78 22.22 4.89 -8.04
CA PRO A 78 22.16 5.49 -6.69
C PRO A 78 21.14 6.63 -6.54
N LYS A 79 20.57 7.13 -7.63
CA LYS A 79 19.52 8.16 -7.61
C LYS A 79 18.11 7.56 -7.66
N ALA A 80 17.96 6.27 -7.99
CA ALA A 80 16.67 5.61 -7.98
C ALA A 80 16.17 5.43 -6.55
N LYS A 81 14.86 5.52 -6.36
CA LYS A 81 14.23 5.30 -5.05
C LYS A 81 13.85 3.84 -4.87
N VAL A 82 13.76 3.39 -3.62
CA VAL A 82 13.15 2.11 -3.27
C VAL A 82 11.81 2.39 -2.60
N SER A 83 10.75 1.79 -3.14
CA SER A 83 9.37 1.95 -2.66
C SER A 83 8.77 0.61 -2.27
N VAL A 84 8.05 0.57 -1.17
CA VAL A 84 7.29 -0.60 -0.74
C VAL A 84 5.83 -0.20 -0.55
N LEU A 85 4.92 -0.91 -1.23
CA LEU A 85 3.48 -0.82 -1.04
C LEU A 85 3.04 -2.00 -0.17
N SER A 86 2.50 -1.71 1.01
CA SER A 86 2.04 -2.72 1.97
C SER A 86 0.62 -2.45 2.45
N ASN A 87 -0.14 -3.51 2.67
CA ASN A 87 -1.45 -3.43 3.30
C ASN A 87 -1.38 -3.25 4.83
N SER A 88 -0.21 -2.97 5.36
CA SER A 88 0.08 -2.68 6.77
C SER A 88 -0.09 -3.86 7.75
N THR A 89 -0.44 -5.06 7.30
CA THR A 89 -0.72 -6.20 8.20
C THR A 89 0.47 -6.57 9.08
N PHE A 90 1.70 -6.48 8.58
CA PHE A 90 2.89 -7.00 9.27
C PHE A 90 3.85 -5.93 9.79
N ILE A 91 3.46 -4.66 9.76
CA ILE A 91 4.33 -3.53 10.18
C ILE A 91 4.75 -3.57 11.65
N HIS A 92 4.03 -4.32 12.49
CA HIS A 92 4.35 -4.54 13.89
C HIS A 92 5.52 -5.53 14.11
N ARG A 93 5.91 -6.30 13.08
CA ARG A 93 7.08 -7.19 13.16
C ARG A 93 8.35 -6.36 13.11
N HIS A 94 9.23 -6.53 14.12
CA HIS A 94 10.44 -5.73 14.25
C HIS A 94 11.29 -5.70 12.97
N SER A 95 11.57 -6.86 12.36
CA SER A 95 12.36 -6.93 11.12
C SER A 95 11.69 -6.22 9.93
N VAL A 96 10.36 -6.25 9.85
CA VAL A 96 9.59 -5.54 8.82
C VAL A 96 9.65 -4.04 9.04
N HIS A 97 9.43 -3.60 10.28
CA HIS A 97 9.51 -2.18 10.65
C HIS A 97 10.89 -1.60 10.32
N GLU A 98 11.95 -2.25 10.76
CA GLU A 98 13.34 -1.85 10.49
C GLU A 98 13.65 -1.76 8.98
N ALA A 99 13.15 -2.74 8.19
CA ALA A 99 13.33 -2.72 6.74
C ALA A 99 12.58 -1.56 6.08
N LEU A 100 11.34 -1.30 6.52
CA LEU A 100 10.51 -0.19 6.01
C LEU A 100 11.09 1.19 6.40
N MET A 101 11.81 1.29 7.50
CA MET A 101 12.53 2.52 7.88
C MET A 101 13.74 2.83 6.97
N LYS A 102 14.23 1.86 6.19
CA LYS A 102 15.38 2.03 5.29
C LYS A 102 14.98 2.48 3.88
N VAL A 103 13.73 2.26 3.47
CA VAL A 103 13.28 2.56 2.11
C VAL A 103 12.92 4.04 1.94
N ASP A 104 13.02 4.54 0.71
CA ASP A 104 12.73 5.94 0.42
C ASP A 104 11.22 6.25 0.51
N ASN A 105 10.38 5.35 0.04
CA ASN A 105 8.93 5.50 0.05
C ASN A 105 8.29 4.30 0.75
N ASN A 106 8.03 4.45 2.02
CA ASN A 106 7.29 3.49 2.84
C ASN A 106 5.79 3.78 2.72
N ILE A 107 5.11 3.10 1.77
CA ILE A 107 3.72 3.37 1.41
C ILE A 107 2.83 2.33 2.09
N LEU A 108 2.08 2.79 3.08
CA LEU A 108 1.29 1.96 3.99
C LEU A 108 -0.20 2.25 3.84
N LYS A 109 -1.00 1.20 3.67
CA LYS A 109 -2.43 1.33 3.41
C LYS A 109 -3.23 1.58 4.68
N LEU A 110 -4.13 2.57 4.60
CA LEU A 110 -5.18 2.85 5.57
C LEU A 110 -6.41 3.40 4.85
N ASP A 111 -7.30 2.52 4.39
CA ASP A 111 -8.47 2.93 3.60
C ASP A 111 -9.57 3.59 4.45
N THR A 112 -9.66 3.21 5.71
CA THR A 112 -10.63 3.75 6.66
C THR A 112 -10.24 3.35 8.08
N VAL A 113 -10.90 3.97 9.04
CA VAL A 113 -10.85 3.57 10.47
C VAL A 113 -12.17 2.94 10.94
N ASN A 114 -12.96 2.45 10.02
CA ASN A 114 -14.20 1.72 10.30
C ASN A 114 -13.98 0.21 10.10
N SER A 115 -13.95 -0.54 11.20
CA SER A 115 -13.68 -2.00 11.17
C SER A 115 -14.75 -2.79 10.41
N VAL A 116 -16.01 -2.34 10.41
CA VAL A 116 -17.08 -2.99 9.65
C VAL A 116 -16.82 -2.86 8.14
N TYR A 117 -16.45 -1.66 7.69
CA TYR A 117 -16.06 -1.42 6.31
C TYR A 117 -14.85 -2.27 5.91
N ILE A 118 -13.79 -2.28 6.72
CA ILE A 118 -12.58 -3.06 6.45
C ILE A 118 -12.93 -4.54 6.25
N ASN A 119 -13.74 -5.11 7.12
CA ASN A 119 -14.16 -6.51 6.99
C ASN A 119 -15.00 -6.77 5.73
N LYS A 120 -15.78 -5.80 5.29
CA LYS A 120 -16.67 -5.92 4.13
C LYS A 120 -15.92 -5.70 2.81
N VAL A 121 -15.07 -4.69 2.71
CA VAL A 121 -14.44 -4.23 1.47
C VAL A 121 -13.00 -4.70 1.33
N ASP A 122 -12.17 -4.54 2.37
CA ASP A 122 -10.77 -4.94 2.35
C ASP A 122 -10.58 -6.43 2.67
N ARG A 123 -11.47 -7.01 3.45
CA ARG A 123 -11.59 -8.45 3.71
C ARG A 123 -10.27 -9.08 4.19
N PRO A 124 -9.76 -8.68 5.38
CA PRO A 124 -8.56 -9.29 5.92
C PRO A 124 -8.75 -10.79 6.15
N VAL A 125 -7.75 -11.58 5.75
CA VAL A 125 -7.77 -13.04 5.83
C VAL A 125 -6.97 -13.50 7.04
N GLY A 126 -7.48 -14.53 7.73
CA GLY A 126 -6.79 -15.18 8.86
C GLY A 126 -7.16 -14.67 10.25
N GLY A 127 -8.12 -13.74 10.37
CA GLY A 127 -8.71 -13.34 11.65
C GLY A 127 -7.77 -12.61 12.62
N THR A 128 -6.60 -12.19 12.17
CA THR A 128 -5.57 -11.54 13.01
C THR A 128 -5.49 -10.01 12.81
N TYR A 129 -6.31 -9.46 11.92
CA TYR A 129 -6.31 -8.02 11.67
C TYR A 129 -6.94 -7.27 12.86
N ASN A 130 -6.19 -6.34 13.42
CA ASN A 130 -6.63 -5.47 14.50
C ASN A 130 -6.32 -4.03 14.12
N LEU A 131 -7.36 -3.22 13.90
CA LEU A 131 -7.23 -1.85 13.42
C LEU A 131 -6.44 -0.96 14.38
N ASP A 132 -6.69 -1.05 15.69
CA ASP A 132 -5.97 -0.24 16.69
C ASP A 132 -4.49 -0.57 16.68
N HIS A 133 -4.15 -1.84 16.58
CA HIS A 133 -2.74 -2.29 16.47
C HIS A 133 -2.08 -1.79 15.17
N ILE A 134 -2.81 -1.74 14.05
CA ILE A 134 -2.32 -1.15 12.80
C ILE A 134 -2.07 0.34 12.98
N ILE A 135 -3.01 1.09 13.55
CA ILE A 135 -2.87 2.53 13.79
C ILE A 135 -1.66 2.83 14.68
N GLU A 136 -1.46 2.08 15.76
CA GLU A 136 -0.28 2.22 16.61
C GLU A 136 1.02 1.87 15.86
N GLY A 137 1.00 0.83 15.02
CA GLY A 137 2.11 0.49 14.13
C GLY A 137 2.43 1.62 13.14
N LEU A 138 1.43 2.27 12.54
CA LEU A 138 1.62 3.42 11.65
C LEU A 138 2.24 4.61 12.39
N LYS A 139 1.79 4.89 13.62
CA LYS A 139 2.36 5.97 14.46
C LYS A 139 3.83 5.71 14.80
N SER A 140 4.24 4.44 14.97
CA SER A 140 5.62 4.08 15.35
C SER A 140 6.69 4.45 14.32
N PHE A 141 6.29 4.70 13.06
CA PHE A 141 7.21 5.20 12.02
C PHE A 141 7.60 6.67 12.19
N ASN A 142 7.01 7.39 13.14
CA ASN A 142 7.36 8.79 13.46
C ASN A 142 7.40 9.71 12.22
N GLY A 143 6.46 9.53 11.31
CA GLY A 143 6.33 10.30 10.08
C GLY A 143 7.08 9.73 8.87
N HIS A 144 7.95 8.72 9.04
CA HIS A 144 8.64 8.08 7.91
C HIS A 144 7.71 7.08 7.19
N LEU A 145 6.59 7.56 6.74
CA LEU A 145 5.63 6.79 5.94
C LEU A 145 4.78 7.69 5.05
N ILE A 146 4.23 7.10 4.02
CA ILE A 146 3.19 7.66 3.16
C ILE A 146 1.92 6.84 3.41
N ILE A 147 0.83 7.49 3.78
CA ILE A 147 -0.47 6.80 3.86
C ILE A 147 -1.08 6.72 2.47
N GLN A 148 -1.45 5.50 2.06
CA GLN A 148 -2.18 5.29 0.82
C GLN A 148 -3.62 4.89 1.13
N THR A 149 -4.59 5.56 0.51
CA THR A 149 -6.03 5.35 0.76
C THR A 149 -6.81 5.24 -0.54
N MET A 150 -7.57 4.15 -0.68
CA MET A 150 -8.55 3.96 -1.76
C MET A 150 -9.89 4.58 -1.35
N PHE A 151 -10.41 5.49 -2.17
CA PHE A 151 -11.78 5.99 -2.06
C PHE A 151 -12.63 5.42 -3.19
N LEU A 152 -13.75 4.82 -2.84
CA LEU A 152 -14.67 4.18 -3.78
C LEU A 152 -16.12 4.29 -3.31
N LYS A 153 -17.04 3.89 -4.19
CA LYS A 153 -18.48 3.86 -3.94
C LYS A 153 -19.05 2.52 -4.39
N GLY A 154 -20.27 2.25 -4.01
CA GLY A 154 -20.98 1.05 -4.43
C GLY A 154 -21.99 0.58 -3.40
N VAL A 155 -22.75 -0.45 -3.76
CA VAL A 155 -23.68 -1.14 -2.86
C VAL A 155 -23.31 -2.62 -2.85
N ILE A 156 -22.87 -3.12 -1.70
CA ILE A 156 -22.47 -4.50 -1.51
C ILE A 156 -23.43 -5.17 -0.53
N ASP A 157 -24.12 -6.20 -1.01
CA ASP A 157 -25.09 -6.97 -0.22
C ASP A 157 -26.15 -6.09 0.47
N GLY A 158 -26.61 -5.04 -0.25
CA GLY A 158 -27.62 -4.11 0.20
C GLY A 158 -27.12 -2.95 1.06
N GLU A 159 -25.82 -2.89 1.35
CA GLU A 159 -25.21 -1.81 2.16
C GLU A 159 -24.36 -0.89 1.29
N ASP A 160 -24.47 0.42 1.54
CA ASP A 160 -23.65 1.44 0.90
C ASP A 160 -22.20 1.36 1.42
N VAL A 161 -21.23 1.22 0.51
CA VAL A 161 -19.79 1.20 0.80
C VAL A 161 -19.10 2.46 0.31
N ASN A 162 -19.81 3.57 0.24
CA ASN A 162 -19.25 4.88 -0.13
C ASN A 162 -18.40 5.47 0.99
N ASN A 163 -17.07 5.30 0.93
CA ASN A 163 -16.16 5.85 1.94
C ASN A 163 -15.73 7.30 1.67
N THR A 164 -16.33 7.97 0.68
CA THR A 164 -16.08 9.41 0.44
C THR A 164 -16.96 10.32 1.30
N THR A 165 -17.87 9.77 2.11
CA THR A 165 -18.79 10.52 2.97
C THR A 165 -18.11 11.03 4.24
N GLU A 166 -18.72 12.04 4.89
CA GLU A 166 -18.21 12.60 6.16
C GLU A 166 -18.07 11.56 7.27
N GLU A 167 -18.92 10.57 7.28
CA GLU A 167 -18.88 9.46 8.24
C GLU A 167 -17.53 8.72 8.21
N TYR A 168 -16.96 8.54 7.03
CA TYR A 168 -15.68 7.85 6.84
C TYR A 168 -14.51 8.84 6.81
N VAL A 169 -14.63 9.94 6.08
CA VAL A 169 -13.52 10.87 5.84
C VAL A 169 -13.11 11.61 7.12
N LYS A 170 -14.07 12.02 7.96
CA LYS A 170 -13.75 12.79 9.17
C LYS A 170 -12.90 11.98 10.16
N PRO A 171 -13.31 10.78 10.65
CA PRO A 171 -12.50 10.02 11.59
C PRO A 171 -11.19 9.52 10.97
N TRP A 172 -11.17 9.19 9.68
CA TRP A 172 -9.95 8.84 8.97
C TRP A 172 -8.94 10.01 8.97
N LEU A 173 -9.38 11.24 8.65
CA LEU A 173 -8.51 12.41 8.64
C LEU A 173 -7.99 12.75 10.04
N GLU A 174 -8.82 12.60 11.08
CA GLU A 174 -8.39 12.77 12.48
C GLU A 174 -7.27 11.79 12.82
N THR A 175 -7.41 10.51 12.46
CA THR A 175 -6.37 9.50 12.66
C THR A 175 -5.10 9.78 11.82
N VAL A 176 -5.24 10.19 10.56
CA VAL A 176 -4.10 10.57 9.72
C VAL A 176 -3.33 11.74 10.35
N ARG A 177 -4.01 12.72 10.95
CA ARG A 177 -3.38 13.83 11.68
C ARG A 177 -2.60 13.36 12.92
N GLU A 178 -3.05 12.31 13.58
CA GLU A 178 -2.32 11.71 14.71
C GLU A 178 -1.09 10.92 14.24
N ILE A 179 -1.20 10.19 13.13
CA ILE A 179 -0.09 9.44 12.53
C ILE A 179 1.01 10.38 12.04
N LYS A 180 0.67 11.57 11.53
CA LYS A 180 1.58 12.57 10.96
C LYS A 180 2.47 12.03 9.86
N PRO A 181 1.92 11.40 8.79
CA PRO A 181 2.72 10.88 7.70
C PRO A 181 3.43 12.02 6.94
N MET A 182 4.52 11.68 6.22
CA MET A 182 5.20 12.66 5.36
C MET A 182 4.34 13.08 4.15
N GLU A 183 3.46 12.20 3.71
CA GLU A 183 2.53 12.42 2.59
C GLU A 183 1.31 11.50 2.72
N VAL A 184 0.21 11.91 2.10
CA VAL A 184 -0.97 11.08 1.86
C VAL A 184 -1.18 10.95 0.35
N MET A 185 -1.34 9.72 -0.12
CA MET A 185 -1.70 9.39 -1.50
C MET A 185 -3.13 8.86 -1.53
N ILE A 186 -4.06 9.62 -2.08
CA ILE A 186 -5.43 9.15 -2.28
C ILE A 186 -5.67 8.77 -3.74
N TYR A 187 -6.47 7.74 -3.95
CA TYR A 187 -6.77 7.27 -5.29
C TYR A 187 -8.14 6.60 -5.34
N THR A 188 -8.62 6.31 -6.53
CA THR A 188 -9.85 5.57 -6.75
C THR A 188 -9.60 4.40 -7.71
N ILE A 189 -10.61 3.61 -7.96
CA ILE A 189 -10.55 2.51 -8.93
C ILE A 189 -10.11 3.06 -10.29
N ASP A 190 -9.11 2.46 -10.90
CA ASP A 190 -8.63 2.82 -12.25
C ASP A 190 -8.93 1.72 -13.28
N ARG A 191 -8.82 0.48 -12.88
CA ARG A 191 -9.03 -0.70 -13.73
C ARG A 191 -10.26 -1.49 -13.29
N GLU A 192 -10.61 -2.51 -14.05
CA GLU A 192 -11.67 -3.43 -13.67
C GLU A 192 -11.38 -4.12 -12.34
N THR A 193 -12.39 -4.13 -11.48
CA THR A 193 -12.33 -4.78 -10.17
C THR A 193 -13.02 -6.15 -10.23
N PRO A 194 -12.66 -7.11 -9.38
CA PRO A 194 -13.34 -8.39 -9.30
C PRO A 194 -14.83 -8.26 -8.98
N ASP A 195 -15.20 -7.26 -8.20
CA ASP A 195 -16.60 -6.94 -7.91
C ASP A 195 -17.04 -5.73 -8.73
N GLN A 196 -17.87 -5.98 -9.74
CA GLN A 196 -18.38 -4.98 -10.68
C GLN A 196 -19.40 -4.01 -10.08
N ARG A 197 -19.82 -4.22 -8.83
CA ARG A 197 -20.74 -3.32 -8.10
C ARG A 197 -20.03 -2.08 -7.56
N LEU A 198 -18.70 -2.11 -7.51
CA LEU A 198 -17.88 -0.98 -7.09
C LEU A 198 -17.81 0.11 -8.15
N GLN A 199 -17.76 1.35 -7.73
CA GLN A 199 -17.72 2.53 -8.57
C GLN A 199 -16.59 3.48 -8.14
N LYS A 200 -16.05 4.21 -9.10
CA LYS A 200 -15.05 5.26 -8.85
C LYS A 200 -15.63 6.36 -7.96
N ALA A 201 -14.80 6.87 -7.06
CA ALA A 201 -15.02 8.19 -6.50
C ALA A 201 -14.85 9.25 -7.61
N THR A 202 -15.63 10.31 -7.57
CA THR A 202 -15.52 11.39 -8.56
C THR A 202 -14.29 12.26 -8.28
N ARG A 203 -13.78 12.93 -9.31
CA ARG A 203 -12.71 13.92 -9.16
C ARG A 203 -13.04 15.00 -8.12
N LYS A 204 -14.32 15.42 -8.05
CA LYS A 204 -14.78 16.43 -7.10
C LYS A 204 -14.67 15.91 -5.66
N GLU A 205 -15.08 14.66 -5.40
CA GLU A 205 -14.95 14.02 -4.08
C GLU A 205 -13.48 13.91 -3.68
N LEU A 206 -12.63 13.34 -4.55
CA LEU A 206 -11.20 13.21 -4.26
C LEU A 206 -10.50 14.55 -4.05
N ASN A 207 -10.80 15.56 -4.88
CA ASN A 207 -10.24 16.91 -4.70
C ASN A 207 -10.66 17.51 -3.35
N SER A 208 -11.93 17.35 -2.96
CA SER A 208 -12.41 17.84 -1.67
C SER A 208 -11.67 17.15 -0.50
N ILE A 209 -11.44 15.85 -0.57
CA ILE A 209 -10.70 15.11 0.47
C ILE A 209 -9.23 15.54 0.47
N ARG A 210 -8.57 15.60 -0.69
CA ARG A 210 -7.18 16.09 -0.82
C ARG A 210 -7.00 17.48 -0.19
N ASP A 211 -7.87 18.40 -0.53
CA ASP A 211 -7.77 19.79 -0.06
C ASP A 211 -7.93 19.87 1.46
N ARG A 212 -8.74 18.99 2.07
CA ARG A 212 -8.87 18.88 3.54
C ARG A 212 -7.58 18.32 4.18
N VAL A 213 -6.93 17.33 3.56
CA VAL A 213 -5.64 16.81 4.04
C VAL A 213 -4.57 17.90 3.97
N ILE A 214 -4.51 18.65 2.86
CA ILE A 214 -3.59 19.77 2.69
C ILE A 214 -3.87 20.88 3.72
N ALA A 215 -5.13 21.23 3.96
CA ALA A 215 -5.53 22.19 4.98
C ALA A 215 -5.16 21.75 6.40
N ALA A 216 -5.02 20.44 6.63
CA ALA A 216 -4.50 19.87 7.89
C ALA A 216 -2.96 19.93 8.01
N GLY A 217 -2.27 20.48 7.01
CA GLY A 217 -0.81 20.65 7.00
C GLY A 217 -0.04 19.44 6.49
N ILE A 218 -0.71 18.47 5.84
CA ILE A 218 -0.09 17.25 5.33
C ILE A 218 -0.09 17.29 3.79
N PRO A 219 1.06 17.07 3.12
CA PRO A 219 1.10 16.92 1.66
C PRO A 219 0.17 15.82 1.19
N CYS A 220 -0.59 16.08 0.11
CA CYS A 220 -1.52 15.08 -0.41
C CYS A 220 -1.58 15.10 -1.93
N THR A 221 -1.45 13.92 -2.55
CA THR A 221 -1.64 13.70 -3.98
C THR A 221 -2.91 12.90 -4.23
N ALA A 222 -3.59 13.16 -5.37
CA ALA A 222 -4.80 12.45 -5.77
C ALA A 222 -4.65 11.89 -7.18
N SER A 223 -4.92 10.58 -7.34
CA SER A 223 -4.95 9.86 -8.64
C SER A 223 -6.39 9.44 -8.98
N TYR A 224 -6.79 9.63 -10.28
CA TYR A 224 -8.18 9.51 -10.73
C TYR A 224 -8.40 8.39 -11.73
#